data_40e52bb968199c90330dada531d5bea8
#
_entry.id   40e52bb968199c90330dada531d5bea8
#
_cell.length_a   1.000
_cell.length_b   1.000
_cell.length_c   1.000
_cell.angle_alpha   90.00
_cell.angle_beta   90.00
_cell.angle_gamma   90.00
#
_symmetry.space_group_name_H-M   'P 1'
#
loop_
_entity.id
_entity.type
_entity.pdbx_description
1 polymer ?
#
loop_
_entity_poly.entity_id
_entity_poly.type
_entity_poly.pdbx_seq_one_letter_code
_entity_poly.pdbx_strand_id
1 'polypeptide(L)'
;MNINNFKSSTKLTLGFGLMAVLLFLISATSLWKAKNLHDDFESVMHQQYPKVVKIEEIKDLLNTNEVSISHMLHYKESASHEDLIEKVLATRAKIAEALQFLQTQEMDAEEQAILEAFKGPRLEYIDAQDRYIELGMS
;
A
#
# COMPACT_ATOMS: atom_id res chain seq x y z
N MET A 1 -45.86 -33.08 -16.04
CA MET A 1 -46.77 -32.60 -14.98
C MET A 1 -47.62 -31.50 -15.58
N ASN A 2 -48.95 -31.71 -15.75
CA ASN A 2 -49.79 -30.83 -16.56
C ASN A 2 -50.38 -29.72 -15.66
N ILE A 3 -49.84 -28.51 -15.75
CA ILE A 3 -50.21 -27.35 -14.91
C ILE A 3 -51.67 -26.86 -15.13
N ASN A 4 -52.32 -27.31 -16.20
CA ASN A 4 -53.65 -26.89 -16.57
C ASN A 4 -54.80 -27.40 -15.65
N ASN A 5 -54.56 -28.41 -14.82
CA ASN A 5 -55.59 -29.02 -13.94
C ASN A 5 -55.65 -28.43 -12.53
N PHE A 6 -54.76 -27.46 -12.17
CA PHE A 6 -54.81 -26.85 -10.86
C PHE A 6 -55.86 -25.71 -10.79
N LYS A 7 -56.58 -25.65 -9.66
CA LYS A 7 -57.47 -24.52 -9.37
C LYS A 7 -56.71 -23.20 -9.41
N SER A 8 -57.31 -22.11 -9.84
CA SER A 8 -56.69 -20.77 -9.97
C SER A 8 -55.95 -20.32 -8.68
N SER A 9 -56.51 -20.67 -7.53
CA SER A 9 -55.90 -20.40 -6.22
C SER A 9 -54.55 -21.11 -6.06
N THR A 10 -54.41 -22.35 -6.47
CA THR A 10 -53.17 -23.12 -6.38
C THR A 10 -52.09 -22.60 -7.32
N LYS A 11 -52.45 -22.14 -8.51
CA LYS A 11 -51.51 -21.46 -9.45
C LYS A 11 -50.97 -20.17 -8.88
N LEU A 12 -51.85 -19.39 -8.23
CA LEU A 12 -51.45 -18.12 -7.59
C LEU A 12 -50.47 -18.39 -6.42
N THR A 13 -50.79 -19.35 -5.54
CA THR A 13 -49.94 -19.72 -4.40
C THR A 13 -48.61 -20.25 -4.85
N LEU A 14 -48.52 -21.05 -5.90
CA LEU A 14 -47.28 -21.53 -6.49
C LEU A 14 -46.42 -20.39 -7.07
N GLY A 15 -47.08 -19.42 -7.76
CA GLY A 15 -46.39 -18.27 -8.32
C GLY A 15 -45.80 -17.36 -7.23
N PHE A 16 -46.58 -17.05 -6.18
CA PHE A 16 -46.09 -16.28 -5.04
C PHE A 16 -45.02 -17.06 -4.25
N GLY A 17 -45.16 -18.38 -4.04
CA GLY A 17 -44.17 -19.20 -3.38
C GLY A 17 -42.82 -19.21 -4.12
N LEU A 18 -42.86 -19.33 -5.45
CA LEU A 18 -41.65 -19.28 -6.29
C LEU A 18 -40.97 -17.90 -6.20
N MET A 19 -41.76 -16.82 -6.27
CA MET A 19 -41.22 -15.46 -6.10
C MET A 19 -40.58 -15.26 -4.73
N ALA A 20 -41.20 -15.72 -3.66
CA ALA A 20 -40.66 -15.63 -2.31
C ALA A 20 -39.34 -16.38 -2.17
N VAL A 21 -39.23 -17.58 -2.76
CA VAL A 21 -37.98 -18.36 -2.79
C VAL A 21 -36.89 -17.63 -3.58
N LEU A 22 -37.21 -17.05 -4.73
CA LEU A 22 -36.24 -16.29 -5.52
C LEU A 22 -35.75 -15.06 -4.77
N LEU A 23 -36.65 -14.30 -4.12
CA LEU A 23 -36.28 -13.15 -3.30
C LEU A 23 -35.36 -13.55 -2.13
N PHE A 24 -35.66 -14.66 -1.47
CA PHE A 24 -34.82 -15.19 -0.40
C PHE A 24 -33.42 -15.56 -0.90
N LEU A 25 -33.31 -16.23 -2.03
CA LEU A 25 -32.02 -16.60 -2.64
C LEU A 25 -31.21 -15.35 -3.02
N ILE A 26 -31.84 -14.34 -3.62
CA ILE A 26 -31.19 -13.06 -3.97
C ILE A 26 -30.69 -12.36 -2.71
N SER A 27 -31.54 -12.31 -1.67
CA SER A 27 -31.17 -11.67 -0.40
C SER A 27 -30.00 -12.38 0.29
N ALA A 28 -30.03 -13.71 0.33
CA ALA A 28 -28.97 -14.52 0.92
C ALA A 28 -27.63 -14.34 0.18
N THR A 29 -27.65 -14.37 -1.15
CA THR A 29 -26.44 -14.14 -1.96
C THR A 29 -25.91 -12.71 -1.84
N SER A 30 -26.79 -11.72 -1.73
CA SER A 30 -26.40 -10.33 -1.53
C SER A 30 -25.74 -10.09 -0.17
N LEU A 31 -26.30 -10.67 0.89
CA LEU A 31 -25.69 -10.60 2.23
C LEU A 31 -24.33 -11.28 2.28
N TRP A 32 -24.18 -12.44 1.65
CA TRP A 32 -22.91 -13.14 1.58
C TRP A 32 -21.84 -12.34 0.83
N LYS A 33 -22.20 -11.76 -0.33
CA LYS A 33 -21.30 -10.86 -1.07
C LYS A 33 -20.93 -9.60 -0.30
N ALA A 34 -21.90 -9.01 0.40
CA ALA A 34 -21.65 -7.81 1.22
C ALA A 34 -20.66 -8.10 2.36
N LYS A 35 -20.75 -9.29 2.99
CA LYS A 35 -19.79 -9.71 4.01
C LYS A 35 -18.39 -9.89 3.43
N ASN A 36 -18.24 -10.61 2.32
CA ASN A 36 -16.94 -10.80 1.68
C ASN A 36 -16.30 -9.46 1.27
N LEU A 37 -17.11 -8.52 0.74
CA LEU A 37 -16.63 -7.18 0.40
C LEU A 37 -16.15 -6.40 1.63
N HIS A 38 -16.81 -6.58 2.77
CA HIS A 38 -16.40 -5.97 4.03
C HIS A 38 -15.05 -6.52 4.51
N ASP A 39 -14.89 -7.85 4.49
CA ASP A 39 -13.66 -8.53 4.88
C ASP A 39 -12.49 -8.14 3.96
N ASP A 40 -12.71 -8.05 2.65
CA ASP A 40 -11.73 -7.58 1.67
C ASP A 40 -11.34 -6.11 1.92
N PHE A 41 -12.32 -5.24 2.20
CA PHE A 41 -12.08 -3.83 2.50
C PHE A 41 -11.28 -3.65 3.80
N GLU A 42 -11.60 -4.41 4.84
CA GLU A 42 -10.86 -4.40 6.11
C GLU A 42 -9.42 -4.84 5.92
N SER A 43 -9.18 -5.90 5.13
CA SER A 43 -7.84 -6.35 4.75
C SER A 43 -7.04 -5.26 4.02
N VAL A 44 -7.65 -4.60 3.02
CA VAL A 44 -6.98 -3.51 2.29
C VAL A 44 -6.64 -2.35 3.22
N MET A 45 -7.57 -1.93 4.07
CA MET A 45 -7.37 -0.76 4.95
C MET A 45 -6.36 -1.02 6.06
N HIS A 46 -6.32 -2.23 6.62
CA HIS A 46 -5.46 -2.54 7.76
C HIS A 46 -4.12 -3.17 7.38
N GLN A 47 -4.03 -3.84 6.25
CA GLN A 47 -2.80 -4.52 5.83
C GLN A 47 -2.10 -3.81 4.67
N GLN A 48 -2.81 -3.49 3.60
CA GLN A 48 -2.20 -2.94 2.38
C GLN A 48 -1.97 -1.43 2.47
N TYR A 49 -2.96 -0.67 2.95
CA TYR A 49 -2.89 0.78 3.01
C TYR A 49 -1.70 1.31 3.83
N PRO A 50 -1.38 0.79 5.04
CA PRO A 50 -0.21 1.22 5.78
C PRO A 50 1.11 0.98 5.04
N LYS A 51 1.24 -0.12 4.28
CA LYS A 51 2.42 -0.40 3.44
C LYS A 51 2.56 0.65 2.34
N VAL A 52 1.46 0.97 1.63
CA VAL A 52 1.46 1.98 0.56
C VAL A 52 1.87 3.34 1.11
N VAL A 53 1.34 3.77 2.25
CA VAL A 53 1.71 5.04 2.89
C VAL A 53 3.21 5.07 3.22
N LYS A 54 3.78 3.98 3.72
CA LYS A 54 5.21 3.91 4.03
C LYS A 54 6.10 3.90 2.79
N ILE A 55 5.67 3.30 1.71
CA ILE A 55 6.38 3.34 0.42
C ILE A 55 6.37 4.76 -0.16
N GLU A 56 5.23 5.45 -0.10
CA GLU A 56 5.13 6.85 -0.50
C GLU A 56 6.02 7.76 0.36
N GLU A 57 6.05 7.55 1.67
CA GLU A 57 6.96 8.26 2.58
C GLU A 57 8.44 8.05 2.20
N ILE A 58 8.86 6.83 1.90
CA ILE A 58 10.23 6.52 1.43
C ILE A 58 10.53 7.27 0.14
N LYS A 59 9.62 7.27 -0.82
CA LYS A 59 9.76 7.98 -2.09
C LYS A 59 9.95 9.49 -1.89
N ASP A 60 9.14 10.11 -1.04
CA ASP A 60 9.23 11.54 -0.74
C ASP A 60 10.55 11.89 -0.01
N LEU A 61 11.00 11.01 0.88
CA LEU A 61 12.26 11.15 1.58
C LEU A 61 13.47 11.03 0.62
N LEU A 62 13.42 10.08 -0.33
CA LEU A 62 14.45 9.95 -1.36
C LEU A 62 14.53 11.21 -2.24
N ASN A 63 13.39 11.73 -2.66
CA ASN A 63 13.31 12.97 -3.43
C ASN A 63 13.86 14.16 -2.63
N THR A 64 13.56 14.24 -1.33
CA THR A 64 14.12 15.27 -0.44
C THR A 64 15.64 15.18 -0.34
N ASN A 65 16.20 13.97 -0.26
CA ASN A 65 17.65 13.75 -0.28
C ASN A 65 18.28 14.19 -1.59
N GLU A 66 17.69 13.84 -2.71
CA GLU A 66 18.17 14.23 -4.04
C GLU A 66 18.24 15.74 -4.18
N VAL A 67 17.19 16.46 -3.77
CA VAL A 67 17.16 17.91 -3.76
C VAL A 67 18.24 18.48 -2.84
N SER A 68 18.42 17.93 -1.65
CA SER A 68 19.44 18.40 -0.70
C SER A 68 20.87 18.24 -1.23
N ILE A 69 21.16 17.09 -1.85
CA ILE A 69 22.46 16.82 -2.48
C ILE A 69 22.69 17.73 -3.70
N SER A 70 21.66 17.94 -4.52
CA SER A 70 21.72 18.86 -5.66
C SER A 70 22.03 20.29 -5.20
N HIS A 71 21.45 20.73 -4.09
CA HIS A 71 21.75 22.03 -3.50
C HIS A 71 23.20 22.11 -3.01
N MET A 72 23.73 21.08 -2.35
CA MET A 72 25.14 21.04 -1.94
C MET A 72 26.11 21.19 -3.11
N LEU A 73 25.77 20.63 -4.26
CA LEU A 73 26.60 20.73 -5.47
C LEU A 73 26.57 22.11 -6.14
N HIS A 74 25.50 22.86 -6.00
CA HIS A 74 25.30 24.13 -6.69
C HIS A 74 25.65 25.35 -5.83
N TYR A 75 25.55 25.27 -4.51
CA TYR A 75 25.80 26.37 -3.59
C TYR A 75 27.11 26.15 -2.84
N LYS A 76 28.11 27.01 -3.11
CA LYS A 76 29.45 26.97 -2.50
C LYS A 76 29.52 27.59 -1.09
N GLU A 77 28.42 28.04 -0.51
CA GLU A 77 28.45 28.68 0.82
C GLU A 77 28.49 27.61 1.92
N SER A 78 29.62 27.54 2.62
CA SER A 78 29.97 26.55 3.63
C SER A 78 28.95 26.43 4.78
N ALA A 79 28.32 27.53 5.19
CA ALA A 79 27.34 27.53 6.29
C ALA A 79 26.00 26.78 5.94
N SER A 80 25.72 26.63 4.65
CA SER A 80 24.53 25.89 4.18
C SER A 80 24.77 24.38 4.07
N HIS A 81 26.02 23.93 4.03
CA HIS A 81 26.35 22.51 3.86
C HIS A 81 26.08 21.68 5.11
N GLU A 82 26.39 22.19 6.31
CA GLU A 82 26.13 21.47 7.56
C GLU A 82 24.65 21.16 7.74
N ASP A 83 23.77 22.14 7.52
CA ASP A 83 22.33 21.96 7.61
C ASP A 83 21.80 20.94 6.59
N LEU A 84 22.37 20.95 5.37
CA LEU A 84 21.99 20.01 4.31
C LEU A 84 22.48 18.58 4.61
N ILE A 85 23.67 18.43 5.18
CA ILE A 85 24.21 17.14 5.63
C ILE A 85 23.35 16.58 6.76
N GLU A 86 23.02 17.38 7.78
CA GLU A 86 22.13 16.96 8.87
C GLU A 86 20.79 16.50 8.33
N LYS A 87 20.21 17.24 7.37
CA LYS A 87 18.96 16.88 6.72
C LYS A 87 19.05 15.56 5.96
N VAL A 88 20.14 15.32 5.23
CA VAL A 88 20.37 14.03 4.52
C VAL A 88 20.46 12.89 5.51
N LEU A 89 21.21 13.04 6.60
CA LEU A 89 21.35 11.99 7.62
C LEU A 89 20.04 11.71 8.35
N ALA A 90 19.28 12.75 8.71
CA ALA A 90 17.96 12.61 9.32
C ALA A 90 16.97 11.90 8.38
N THR A 91 17.03 12.20 7.10
CA THR A 91 16.19 11.56 6.08
C THR A 91 16.56 10.07 5.90
N ARG A 92 17.85 9.72 5.91
CA ARG A 92 18.31 8.33 5.89
C ARG A 92 17.78 7.52 7.09
N ALA A 93 17.78 8.11 8.28
CA ALA A 93 17.24 7.47 9.48
C ALA A 93 15.75 7.18 9.34
N LYS A 94 14.96 8.13 8.83
CA LYS A 94 13.53 7.95 8.56
C LYS A 94 13.26 6.87 7.51
N ILE A 95 14.06 6.82 6.43
CA ILE A 95 13.95 5.75 5.43
C ILE A 95 14.25 4.39 6.06
N ALA A 96 15.26 4.30 6.94
CA ALA A 96 15.57 3.06 7.63
C ALA A 96 14.42 2.60 8.55
N GLU A 97 13.79 3.53 9.28
CA GLU A 97 12.62 3.27 10.12
C GLU A 97 11.42 2.79 9.29
N ALA A 98 11.13 3.46 8.16
CA ALA A 98 10.05 3.07 7.27
C ALA A 98 10.26 1.67 6.66
N LEU A 99 11.50 1.34 6.27
CA LEU A 99 11.85 0.00 5.80
C LEU A 99 11.74 -1.06 6.89
N GLN A 100 12.14 -0.74 8.12
CA GLN A 100 11.97 -1.62 9.27
C GLN A 100 10.48 -1.88 9.53
N PHE A 101 9.64 -0.85 9.46
CA PHE A 101 8.19 -1.01 9.58
C PHE A 101 7.67 -1.98 8.51
N LEU A 102 8.05 -1.81 7.23
CA LEU A 102 7.64 -2.71 6.16
C LEU A 102 8.05 -4.16 6.42
N GLN A 103 9.26 -4.40 6.96
CA GLN A 103 9.75 -5.74 7.30
C GLN A 103 8.95 -6.43 8.41
N THR A 104 8.24 -5.67 9.26
CA THR A 104 7.37 -6.23 10.31
C THR A 104 5.97 -6.58 9.82
N GLN A 105 5.60 -6.15 8.61
CA GLN A 105 4.29 -6.43 8.04
C GLN A 105 4.24 -7.82 7.39
N GLU A 106 3.04 -8.40 7.34
CA GLU A 106 2.80 -9.57 6.51
C GLU A 106 2.97 -9.21 5.05
N MET A 107 3.86 -9.92 4.37
CA MET A 107 4.19 -9.72 2.96
C MET A 107 4.01 -11.03 2.20
N ASP A 108 3.50 -10.93 0.98
CA ASP A 108 3.56 -12.05 0.05
C ASP A 108 4.98 -12.25 -0.53
N ALA A 109 5.16 -13.30 -1.31
CA ALA A 109 6.46 -13.66 -1.85
C ALA A 109 7.00 -12.62 -2.85
N GLU A 110 6.13 -11.92 -3.57
CA GLU A 110 6.48 -10.88 -4.52
C GLU A 110 6.92 -9.60 -3.79
N GLU A 111 6.16 -9.18 -2.78
CA GLU A 111 6.50 -8.03 -1.92
C GLU A 111 7.85 -8.24 -1.21
N GLN A 112 8.10 -9.45 -0.69
CA GLN A 112 9.38 -9.81 -0.06
C GLN A 112 10.53 -9.74 -1.06
N ALA A 113 10.35 -10.27 -2.27
CA ALA A 113 11.38 -10.24 -3.32
C ALA A 113 11.73 -8.80 -3.73
N ILE A 114 10.74 -7.92 -3.84
CA ILE A 114 10.95 -6.50 -4.14
C ILE A 114 11.74 -5.81 -3.02
N LEU A 115 11.37 -6.04 -1.76
CA LEU A 115 12.06 -5.45 -0.61
C LEU A 115 13.53 -5.93 -0.52
N GLU A 116 13.79 -7.21 -0.77
CA GLU A 116 15.16 -7.75 -0.84
C GLU A 116 15.97 -7.15 -1.99
N ALA A 117 15.36 -7.03 -3.18
CA ALA A 117 16.00 -6.41 -4.34
C ALA A 117 16.37 -4.93 -4.12
N PHE A 118 15.64 -4.23 -3.25
CA PHE A 118 15.92 -2.83 -2.92
C PHE A 118 17.16 -2.63 -2.04
N LYS A 119 17.59 -3.63 -1.28
CA LYS A 119 18.70 -3.52 -0.33
C LYS A 119 20.03 -3.17 -1.00
N GLY A 120 20.36 -3.84 -2.11
CA GLY A 120 21.62 -3.62 -2.85
C GLY A 120 21.72 -2.18 -3.37
N PRO A 121 20.79 -1.73 -4.23
CA PRO A 121 20.78 -0.36 -4.75
C PRO A 121 20.77 0.72 -3.66
N ARG A 122 20.11 0.45 -2.52
CA ARG A 122 20.12 1.37 -1.39
C ARG A 122 21.51 1.55 -0.79
N LEU A 123 22.26 0.48 -0.63
CA LEU A 123 23.63 0.57 -0.11
C LEU A 123 24.55 1.33 -1.06
N GLU A 124 24.45 1.08 -2.37
CA GLU A 124 25.18 1.82 -3.39
C GLU A 124 24.84 3.32 -3.39
N TYR A 125 23.54 3.63 -3.19
CA TYR A 125 23.08 5.01 -3.10
C TYR A 125 23.64 5.72 -1.86
N ILE A 126 23.69 5.05 -0.69
CA ILE A 126 24.28 5.59 0.53
C ILE A 126 25.77 5.85 0.35
N ASP A 127 26.51 4.91 -0.23
CA ASP A 127 27.94 5.06 -0.52
C ASP A 127 28.21 6.23 -1.45
N ALA A 128 27.42 6.39 -2.49
CA ALA A 128 27.50 7.55 -3.37
C ALA A 128 27.23 8.87 -2.63
N GLN A 129 26.23 8.92 -1.77
CA GLN A 129 25.94 10.09 -0.93
C GLN A 129 27.09 10.43 0.02
N ASP A 130 27.71 9.44 0.65
CA ASP A 130 28.83 9.65 1.56
C ASP A 130 30.04 10.27 0.84
N ARG A 131 30.33 9.81 -0.38
CA ARG A 131 31.37 10.43 -1.24
C ARG A 131 31.05 11.88 -1.59
N TYR A 132 29.79 12.22 -1.85
CA TYR A 132 29.39 13.61 -2.10
C TYR A 132 29.53 14.50 -0.87
N ILE A 133 29.18 14.00 0.31
CA ILE A 133 29.34 14.71 1.58
C ILE A 133 30.83 14.97 1.83
N GLU A 134 31.72 13.99 1.64
CA GLU A 134 33.17 14.15 1.78
C GLU A 134 33.73 15.20 0.82
N LEU A 135 33.31 15.19 -0.45
CA LEU A 135 33.73 16.17 -1.46
C LEU A 135 33.20 17.59 -1.16
N GLY A 136 32.02 17.71 -0.55
CA GLY A 136 31.47 19.00 -0.17
C GLY A 136 32.12 19.63 1.07
N MET A 137 32.83 18.84 1.88
CA MET A 137 33.55 19.31 3.08
C MET A 137 35.02 19.59 2.80
N SER A 138 35.56 19.25 1.65
CA SER A 138 36.96 19.49 1.23
C SER A 138 37.10 20.78 0.42
#